data_e0974dd368eb60b1442861fa43fdd0c1
#
_entry.id   e0974dd368eb60b1442861fa43fdd0c1
#
_cell.length_a   1.000
_cell.length_b   1.000
_cell.length_c   1.000
_cell.angle_alpha   90.00
_cell.angle_beta   90.00
_cell.angle_gamma   90.00
#
_symmetry.space_group_name_H-M   'P 1'
#
loop_
_entity.id
_entity.type
_entity.pdbx_description
1 polymer ?
#
loop_
_entity_poly.entity_id
_entity_poly.type
_entity_poly.pdbx_seq_one_letter_code
_entity_poly.pdbx_strand_id
1 'polypeptide(L)'
;MVDYSPGERRSQWDRFGNKVSLLVVLLLLTTTVKAWASDQIVVPERIRAVVAAPDRSEADRALDPGRHPAEMLAFFQVSPGLRVAELGAGGGYTTELLTRTVGPNGVVFAQNNRLILERFAEKPWSDRLAKPVMRQVVRVDREFDDPLPPEAHDLDAVFIVLLYHDTVWMKVDRSKMNRAVFQALRPGGIYAVVDHSAPPGAGLDDVQTLHRIEEKTLKQEIEQAGFELAGEADFLRNAADTRDWNDSPTAAGERRGTSDRFVLKFVKPSGANPKPPAH
;
A
#
# COMPACT_ATOMS: atom_id res chain seq x y z
N MET A 1 47.17 77.81 -40.25
CA MET A 1 48.53 77.64 -40.74
C MET A 1 48.96 76.23 -40.50
N VAL A 2 49.28 75.51 -41.59
CA VAL A 2 49.89 74.18 -41.68
C VAL A 2 49.02 73.00 -41.12
N ASP A 3 48.22 72.39 -41.84
CA ASP A 3 48.28 71.26 -42.78
C ASP A 3 49.36 70.20 -42.48
N TYR A 4 48.95 69.03 -42.10
CA TYR A 4 49.71 67.79 -42.34
C TYR A 4 48.76 66.53 -42.22
N SER A 5 48.37 66.05 -43.39
CA SER A 5 48.02 64.65 -43.56
C SER A 5 49.35 63.89 -43.77
N PRO A 6 49.54 62.73 -43.28
CA PRO A 6 49.61 61.55 -44.15
C PRO A 6 49.18 60.17 -43.47
N GLY A 7 48.75 59.35 -44.27
CA GLY A 7 49.58 58.29 -44.78
C GLY A 7 49.06 56.91 -44.30
N GLU A 8 48.36 56.26 -45.17
CA GLU A 8 48.07 54.82 -45.14
C GLU A 8 49.31 53.95 -44.88
N ARG A 9 49.17 53.00 -43.93
CA ARG A 9 49.93 51.73 -44.02
C ARG A 9 49.04 50.60 -43.84
N ARG A 10 48.72 49.93 -44.93
CA ARG A 10 48.19 48.56 -44.94
C ARG A 10 49.28 47.65 -44.39
N SER A 11 48.94 46.79 -43.38
CA SER A 11 49.72 45.63 -43.08
C SER A 11 48.80 44.43 -43.20
N GLN A 12 49.17 43.56 -44.13
CA GLN A 12 48.62 42.21 -44.37
C GLN A 12 48.73 41.34 -43.12
N TRP A 13 47.65 40.91 -42.66
CA TRP A 13 47.51 39.62 -42.00
C TRP A 13 46.08 39.06 -42.26
N ASP A 14 45.79 38.71 -43.51
CA ASP A 14 44.83 37.77 -43.87
C ASP A 14 45.46 36.34 -43.77
N ARG A 15 44.77 35.47 -43.17
CA ARG A 15 44.79 34.01 -43.15
C ARG A 15 45.06 33.41 -41.78
N PHE A 16 43.97 33.09 -41.11
CA PHE A 16 43.70 31.75 -40.62
C PHE A 16 42.28 31.75 -40.02
N GLY A 17 41.32 31.37 -40.85
CA GLY A 17 39.94 31.09 -40.42
C GLY A 17 39.93 29.81 -39.61
N ASN A 18 39.78 29.93 -38.33
CA ASN A 18 39.37 28.78 -37.50
C ASN A 18 37.87 28.88 -37.26
N LYS A 19 37.11 28.13 -38.09
CA LYS A 19 35.72 27.83 -37.80
C LYS A 19 35.68 26.82 -36.66
N VAL A 20 35.54 27.31 -35.43
CA VAL A 20 35.15 26.44 -34.32
C VAL A 20 33.65 26.25 -34.41
N SER A 21 33.26 25.14 -35.02
CA SER A 21 31.87 24.68 -34.96
C SER A 21 31.59 24.22 -33.54
N LEU A 22 30.86 25.01 -32.78
CA LEU A 22 30.33 24.64 -31.47
C LEU A 22 29.18 23.65 -31.69
N LEU A 23 29.49 22.35 -31.62
CA LEU A 23 28.48 21.29 -31.63
C LEU A 23 27.83 21.27 -30.23
N VAL A 24 26.69 21.92 -30.06
CA VAL A 24 25.87 21.82 -28.87
C VAL A 24 25.17 20.47 -28.93
N VAL A 25 25.72 19.45 -28.27
CA VAL A 25 25.06 18.18 -28.06
C VAL A 25 23.99 18.40 -26.98
N LEU A 26 22.76 18.61 -27.42
CA LEU A 26 21.59 18.65 -26.53
C LEU A 26 21.29 17.21 -26.09
N LEU A 27 21.80 16.80 -24.92
CA LEU A 27 21.44 15.53 -24.29
C LEU A 27 20.01 15.68 -23.76
N LEU A 28 19.01 15.27 -24.56
CA LEU A 28 17.63 15.09 -24.11
C LEU A 28 17.61 13.88 -23.16
N LEU A 29 17.72 14.14 -21.86
CA LEU A 29 17.34 13.19 -20.82
C LEU A 29 15.82 12.98 -20.90
N THR A 30 15.40 12.00 -21.69
CA THR A 30 14.03 11.52 -21.64
C THR A 30 13.85 10.75 -20.34
N THR A 31 13.41 11.45 -19.29
CA THR A 31 12.81 10.79 -18.13
C THR A 31 11.51 10.15 -18.63
N THR A 32 11.55 8.87 -18.86
CA THR A 32 10.33 8.07 -19.05
C THR A 32 9.58 8.07 -17.73
N VAL A 33 8.66 9.04 -17.57
CA VAL A 33 7.61 8.94 -16.58
C VAL A 33 6.78 7.72 -17.01
N LYS A 34 6.93 6.62 -16.29
CA LYS A 34 6.05 5.46 -16.42
C LYS A 34 4.68 5.94 -15.98
N ALA A 35 3.87 6.42 -16.92
CA ALA A 35 2.45 6.63 -16.71
C ALA A 35 1.88 5.23 -16.47
N TRP A 36 1.53 4.92 -15.24
CA TRP A 36 0.71 3.77 -14.91
C TRP A 36 -0.66 4.10 -15.51
N ALA A 37 -0.95 3.55 -16.69
CA ALA A 37 -2.30 3.55 -17.18
C ALA A 37 -3.15 2.85 -16.12
N SER A 38 -4.28 3.44 -15.74
CA SER A 38 -5.28 2.78 -14.91
C SER A 38 -5.90 1.66 -15.77
N ASP A 39 -5.19 0.53 -15.87
CA ASP A 39 -5.76 -0.67 -16.47
C ASP A 39 -6.96 -1.04 -15.61
N GLN A 40 -8.14 -1.04 -16.21
CA GLN A 40 -9.35 -1.46 -15.50
C GLN A 40 -9.10 -2.84 -14.90
N ILE A 41 -9.25 -2.93 -13.56
CA ILE A 41 -9.03 -4.19 -12.85
C ILE A 41 -10.07 -5.20 -13.33
N VAL A 42 -9.61 -6.21 -14.05
CA VAL A 42 -10.49 -7.31 -14.48
C VAL A 42 -10.74 -8.22 -13.28
N VAL A 43 -11.96 -8.17 -12.76
CA VAL A 43 -12.37 -9.04 -11.64
C VAL A 43 -12.75 -10.41 -12.19
N PRO A 44 -12.07 -11.51 -11.80
CA PRO A 44 -12.43 -12.86 -12.19
C PRO A 44 -13.81 -13.27 -11.63
N GLU A 45 -14.55 -14.13 -12.37
CA GLU A 45 -15.88 -14.58 -11.96
C GLU A 45 -15.86 -15.29 -10.60
N ARG A 46 -14.83 -16.08 -10.31
CA ARG A 46 -14.67 -16.74 -8.99
C ARG A 46 -14.63 -15.72 -7.84
N ILE A 47 -14.05 -14.54 -8.04
CA ILE A 47 -13.99 -13.49 -7.01
C ILE A 47 -15.36 -12.83 -6.88
N ARG A 48 -16.05 -12.55 -7.99
CA ARG A 48 -17.43 -12.05 -7.94
C ARG A 48 -18.34 -13.00 -7.16
N ALA A 49 -18.24 -14.30 -7.41
CA ALA A 49 -19.00 -15.33 -6.69
C ALA A 49 -18.69 -15.35 -5.18
N VAL A 50 -17.43 -15.17 -4.77
CA VAL A 50 -17.03 -15.05 -3.37
C VAL A 50 -17.69 -13.84 -2.70
N VAL A 51 -17.65 -12.68 -3.35
CA VAL A 51 -18.24 -11.44 -2.81
C VAL A 51 -19.77 -11.53 -2.76
N ALA A 52 -20.40 -12.16 -3.75
CA ALA A 52 -21.84 -12.34 -3.84
C ALA A 52 -22.36 -13.54 -3.01
N ALA A 53 -21.51 -14.27 -2.26
CA ALA A 53 -21.91 -15.46 -1.54
C ALA A 53 -23.12 -15.21 -0.62
N PRO A 54 -24.21 -15.99 -0.72
CA PRO A 54 -25.48 -15.68 -0.06
C PRO A 54 -25.42 -15.84 1.46
N ASP A 55 -24.46 -16.61 1.97
CA ASP A 55 -24.23 -16.84 3.40
C ASP A 55 -23.33 -15.79 4.07
N ARG A 56 -22.88 -14.76 3.33
CA ARG A 56 -22.27 -13.57 3.92
C ARG A 56 -23.32 -12.74 4.65
N SER A 57 -22.91 -12.15 5.79
CA SER A 57 -23.83 -11.33 6.58
C SER A 57 -24.30 -10.09 5.80
N GLU A 58 -25.52 -9.64 6.07
CA GLU A 58 -26.03 -8.39 5.51
C GLU A 58 -25.17 -7.19 5.92
N ALA A 59 -24.72 -7.18 7.18
CA ALA A 59 -23.81 -6.13 7.69
C ALA A 59 -22.49 -6.06 6.92
N ASP A 60 -21.92 -7.21 6.52
CA ASP A 60 -20.70 -7.22 5.69
C ASP A 60 -21.00 -6.73 4.27
N ARG A 61 -22.12 -7.17 3.66
CA ARG A 61 -22.51 -6.68 2.33
C ARG A 61 -22.79 -5.19 2.29
N ALA A 62 -23.29 -4.61 3.36
CA ALA A 62 -23.48 -3.16 3.48
C ALA A 62 -22.17 -2.38 3.46
N LEU A 63 -21.03 -3.00 3.76
CA LEU A 63 -19.70 -2.39 3.67
C LEU A 63 -19.09 -2.49 2.26
N ASP A 64 -19.54 -3.41 1.43
CA ASP A 64 -18.95 -3.71 0.13
C ASP A 64 -18.88 -2.47 -0.81
N PRO A 65 -19.93 -1.62 -0.92
CA PRO A 65 -19.88 -0.44 -1.77
C PRO A 65 -18.74 0.52 -1.42
N GLY A 66 -18.41 0.63 -0.13
CA GLY A 66 -17.32 1.48 0.32
C GLY A 66 -15.96 0.78 0.36
N ARG A 67 -15.89 -0.54 0.23
CA ARG A 67 -14.63 -1.30 0.38
C ARG A 67 -14.14 -1.94 -0.92
N HIS A 68 -14.98 -2.02 -1.93
CA HIS A 68 -14.65 -2.60 -3.25
C HIS A 68 -13.91 -3.95 -3.14
N PRO A 69 -14.47 -4.94 -2.41
CA PRO A 69 -13.73 -6.17 -2.08
C PRO A 69 -13.37 -6.99 -3.31
N ALA A 70 -14.16 -6.93 -4.37
CA ALA A 70 -13.89 -7.68 -5.60
C ALA A 70 -12.65 -7.14 -6.33
N GLU A 71 -12.56 -5.82 -6.46
CA GLU A 71 -11.41 -5.12 -7.03
C GLU A 71 -10.16 -5.32 -6.18
N MET A 72 -10.31 -5.26 -4.85
CA MET A 72 -9.20 -5.49 -3.91
C MET A 72 -8.61 -6.91 -4.07
N LEU A 73 -9.45 -7.94 -4.02
CA LEU A 73 -9.00 -9.32 -4.17
C LEU A 73 -8.38 -9.58 -5.56
N ALA A 74 -8.91 -8.96 -6.61
CA ALA A 74 -8.39 -9.07 -7.97
C ALA A 74 -7.03 -8.36 -8.13
N PHE A 75 -6.91 -7.13 -7.63
CA PHE A 75 -5.67 -6.36 -7.69
C PHE A 75 -4.52 -7.05 -6.98
N PHE A 76 -4.77 -7.59 -5.78
CA PHE A 76 -3.78 -8.34 -5.02
C PHE A 76 -3.64 -9.80 -5.48
N GLN A 77 -4.38 -10.21 -6.53
CA GLN A 77 -4.27 -11.52 -7.18
C GLN A 77 -4.53 -12.70 -6.23
N VAL A 78 -5.45 -12.51 -5.27
CA VAL A 78 -5.82 -13.59 -4.36
C VAL A 78 -6.42 -14.75 -5.13
N SER A 79 -5.91 -15.96 -4.89
CA SER A 79 -6.28 -17.15 -5.64
C SER A 79 -6.32 -18.40 -4.75
N PRO A 80 -6.98 -19.48 -5.20
CA PRO A 80 -7.04 -20.72 -4.43
C PRO A 80 -5.67 -21.30 -4.09
N GLY A 81 -5.54 -21.84 -2.89
CA GLY A 81 -4.35 -22.51 -2.39
C GLY A 81 -3.29 -21.60 -1.78
N LEU A 82 -3.47 -20.28 -1.81
CA LEU A 82 -2.50 -19.34 -1.22
C LEU A 82 -2.44 -19.46 0.31
N ARG A 83 -1.24 -19.20 0.82
CA ARG A 83 -0.93 -18.98 2.25
C ARG A 83 -0.86 -17.48 2.50
N VAL A 84 -1.81 -16.94 3.22
CA VAL A 84 -1.89 -15.50 3.43
C VAL A 84 -2.00 -15.16 4.92
N ALA A 85 -1.63 -13.94 5.28
CA ALA A 85 -1.93 -13.39 6.60
C ALA A 85 -2.67 -12.06 6.48
N GLU A 86 -3.45 -11.72 7.51
CA GLU A 86 -4.04 -10.41 7.71
C GLU A 86 -3.63 -9.89 9.08
N LEU A 87 -3.05 -8.68 9.11
CA LEU A 87 -2.72 -7.96 10.34
C LEU A 87 -3.90 -7.07 10.72
N GLY A 88 -4.34 -7.19 11.98
CA GLY A 88 -5.48 -6.45 12.48
C GLY A 88 -6.80 -6.84 11.83
N ALA A 89 -7.10 -8.14 11.86
CA ALA A 89 -8.32 -8.70 11.28
C ALA A 89 -9.62 -8.06 11.82
N GLY A 90 -9.57 -7.47 13.02
CA GLY A 90 -10.75 -6.93 13.68
C GLY A 90 -11.84 -7.99 13.84
N GLY A 91 -13.07 -7.68 13.43
CA GLY A 91 -14.18 -8.63 13.38
C GLY A 91 -14.17 -9.58 12.16
N GLY A 92 -13.10 -9.55 11.33
CA GLY A 92 -12.80 -10.54 10.28
C GLY A 92 -13.54 -10.37 8.95
N TYR A 93 -13.94 -9.15 8.58
CA TYR A 93 -14.54 -8.88 7.27
C TYR A 93 -13.64 -9.31 6.11
N THR A 94 -12.40 -8.82 6.09
CA THR A 94 -11.43 -9.17 5.04
C THR A 94 -10.98 -10.62 5.19
N THR A 95 -10.78 -11.10 6.42
CA THR A 95 -10.43 -12.51 6.69
C THR A 95 -11.43 -13.48 6.06
N GLU A 96 -12.75 -13.21 6.20
CA GLU A 96 -13.78 -14.08 5.60
C GLU A 96 -13.69 -14.09 4.06
N LEU A 97 -13.43 -12.95 3.45
CA LEU A 97 -13.23 -12.86 2.00
C LEU A 97 -11.95 -13.58 1.54
N LEU A 98 -10.86 -13.42 2.29
CA LEU A 98 -9.60 -14.12 2.02
C LEU A 98 -9.78 -15.64 2.12
N THR A 99 -10.36 -16.15 3.21
CA THR A 99 -10.54 -17.61 3.38
C THR A 99 -11.46 -18.21 2.32
N ARG A 100 -12.53 -17.51 1.93
CA ARG A 100 -13.39 -17.92 0.81
C ARG A 100 -12.63 -18.00 -0.51
N THR A 101 -11.70 -17.07 -0.74
CA THR A 101 -10.95 -16.98 -1.99
C THR A 101 -9.82 -18.00 -2.07
N VAL A 102 -9.07 -18.21 -0.97
CA VAL A 102 -7.98 -19.20 -0.95
C VAL A 102 -8.53 -20.63 -0.87
N GLY A 103 -9.75 -20.82 -0.40
CA GLY A 103 -10.43 -22.09 -0.39
C GLY A 103 -9.80 -23.16 0.53
N PRO A 104 -10.21 -24.43 0.38
CA PRO A 104 -9.86 -25.49 1.33
C PRO A 104 -8.39 -25.90 1.32
N ASN A 105 -7.64 -25.57 0.27
CA ASN A 105 -6.21 -25.87 0.13
C ASN A 105 -5.31 -24.68 0.52
N GLY A 106 -5.90 -23.53 0.87
CA GLY A 106 -5.18 -22.36 1.37
C GLY A 106 -5.23 -22.27 2.90
N VAL A 107 -4.55 -21.28 3.44
CA VAL A 107 -4.59 -20.94 4.86
C VAL A 107 -4.56 -19.42 5.04
N VAL A 108 -5.28 -18.94 6.05
CA VAL A 108 -5.29 -17.51 6.42
C VAL A 108 -4.88 -17.39 7.89
N PHE A 109 -3.73 -16.77 8.15
CA PHE A 109 -3.32 -16.38 9.50
C PHE A 109 -3.91 -15.01 9.80
N ALA A 110 -4.85 -14.94 10.72
CA ALA A 110 -5.58 -13.71 11.01
C ALA A 110 -5.19 -13.17 12.39
N GLN A 111 -4.40 -12.10 12.38
CA GLN A 111 -3.83 -11.53 13.58
C GLN A 111 -4.71 -10.40 14.12
N ASN A 112 -4.89 -10.42 15.43
CA ASN A 112 -5.35 -9.31 16.23
C ASN A 112 -4.43 -9.15 17.45
N ASN A 113 -4.14 -7.90 17.84
CA ASN A 113 -3.48 -7.67 19.10
C ASN A 113 -4.47 -7.62 20.27
N ARG A 114 -3.95 -7.69 21.48
CA ARG A 114 -4.76 -7.68 22.69
C ARG A 114 -5.69 -6.46 22.78
N LEU A 115 -5.21 -5.27 22.40
CA LEU A 115 -6.02 -4.04 22.47
C LEU A 115 -7.24 -4.09 21.55
N ILE A 116 -7.08 -4.59 20.30
CA ILE A 116 -8.18 -4.74 19.35
C ILE A 116 -9.20 -5.74 19.87
N LEU A 117 -8.74 -6.87 20.39
CA LEU A 117 -9.63 -7.91 20.94
C LEU A 117 -10.43 -7.37 22.13
N GLU A 118 -9.76 -6.86 23.15
CA GLU A 118 -10.42 -6.41 24.38
C GLU A 118 -11.41 -5.27 24.18
N ARG A 119 -11.11 -4.34 23.24
CA ARG A 119 -11.92 -3.12 23.09
C ARG A 119 -12.95 -3.20 21.98
N PHE A 120 -12.71 -3.98 20.92
CA PHE A 120 -13.50 -3.84 19.70
C PHE A 120 -13.96 -5.17 19.09
N ALA A 121 -13.14 -6.22 19.16
CA ALA A 121 -13.30 -7.32 18.23
C ALA A 121 -13.57 -8.69 18.85
N GLU A 122 -13.31 -8.95 20.13
CA GLU A 122 -13.34 -10.31 20.67
C GLU A 122 -14.64 -11.05 20.35
N LYS A 123 -15.79 -10.45 20.67
CA LYS A 123 -17.07 -11.13 20.41
C LYS A 123 -17.37 -11.30 18.91
N PRO A 124 -17.36 -10.25 18.06
CA PRO A 124 -17.64 -10.43 16.64
C PRO A 124 -16.61 -11.32 15.94
N TRP A 125 -15.37 -11.34 16.40
CA TRP A 125 -14.32 -12.23 15.88
C TRP A 125 -14.57 -13.70 16.22
N SER A 126 -14.84 -14.00 17.48
CA SER A 126 -15.16 -15.36 17.94
C SER A 126 -16.43 -15.90 17.28
N ASP A 127 -17.49 -15.08 17.16
CA ASP A 127 -18.73 -15.45 16.47
C ASP A 127 -18.45 -15.78 14.98
N ARG A 128 -17.57 -14.99 14.33
CA ARG A 128 -17.20 -15.23 12.93
C ARG A 128 -16.40 -16.51 12.76
N LEU A 129 -15.42 -16.76 13.63
CA LEU A 129 -14.60 -17.97 13.59
C LEU A 129 -15.40 -19.26 13.72
N ALA A 130 -16.57 -19.20 14.38
CA ALA A 130 -17.47 -20.34 14.49
C ALA A 130 -18.16 -20.73 13.16
N LYS A 131 -18.11 -19.87 12.12
CA LYS A 131 -18.70 -20.20 10.81
C LYS A 131 -17.90 -21.30 10.10
N PRO A 132 -18.55 -22.25 9.43
CA PRO A 132 -17.87 -23.34 8.70
C PRO A 132 -16.87 -22.84 7.64
N VAL A 133 -17.11 -21.67 7.03
CA VAL A 133 -16.24 -21.08 6.03
C VAL A 133 -14.90 -20.63 6.60
N MET A 134 -14.79 -20.43 7.91
CA MET A 134 -13.58 -19.95 8.59
C MET A 134 -12.62 -21.08 9.02
N ARG A 135 -12.90 -22.33 8.69
CA ARG A 135 -12.10 -23.50 9.18
C ARG A 135 -10.62 -23.49 8.72
N GLN A 136 -10.26 -22.75 7.66
CA GLN A 136 -8.88 -22.56 7.22
C GLN A 136 -8.20 -21.34 7.86
N VAL A 137 -8.89 -20.67 8.78
CA VAL A 137 -8.33 -19.51 9.48
C VAL A 137 -7.62 -19.97 10.73
N VAL A 138 -6.37 -19.57 10.85
CA VAL A 138 -5.58 -19.69 12.07
C VAL A 138 -5.71 -18.37 12.84
N ARG A 139 -6.35 -18.40 14.01
CA ARG A 139 -6.43 -17.25 14.91
C ARG A 139 -5.05 -16.98 15.49
N VAL A 140 -4.58 -15.71 15.40
CA VAL A 140 -3.27 -15.27 15.88
C VAL A 140 -3.46 -14.08 16.82
N ASP A 141 -3.34 -14.32 18.13
CA ASP A 141 -3.45 -13.27 19.16
C ASP A 141 -2.03 -12.84 19.56
N ARG A 142 -1.44 -11.90 18.82
CA ARG A 142 -0.05 -11.41 19.01
C ARG A 142 0.02 -9.91 18.81
N GLU A 143 1.03 -9.27 19.41
CA GLU A 143 1.28 -7.85 19.24
C GLU A 143 1.85 -7.54 17.84
N PHE A 144 1.64 -6.30 17.37
CA PHE A 144 2.04 -5.91 16.00
C PHE A 144 3.55 -5.87 15.75
N ASP A 145 4.38 -5.71 16.78
CA ASP A 145 5.83 -5.73 16.63
C ASP A 145 6.42 -7.15 16.51
N ASP A 146 5.60 -8.19 16.76
CA ASP A 146 5.87 -9.60 16.48
C ASP A 146 4.58 -10.31 16.07
N PRO A 147 3.97 -9.94 14.89
CA PRO A 147 2.57 -10.23 14.61
C PRO A 147 2.30 -11.66 14.15
N LEU A 148 3.32 -12.36 13.67
CA LEU A 148 3.14 -13.66 13.01
C LEU A 148 3.88 -14.77 13.76
N PRO A 149 3.21 -15.93 13.97
CA PRO A 149 3.85 -17.07 14.61
C PRO A 149 4.85 -17.74 13.64
N PRO A 150 5.78 -18.58 14.14
CA PRO A 150 6.76 -19.25 13.28
C PRO A 150 6.18 -20.07 12.12
N GLU A 151 4.95 -20.58 12.28
CA GLU A 151 4.26 -21.37 11.24
C GLU A 151 3.77 -20.50 10.07
N ALA A 152 3.66 -19.18 10.27
CA ALA A 152 3.29 -18.21 9.25
C ALA A 152 4.56 -17.77 8.47
N HIS A 153 5.15 -18.69 7.75
CA HIS A 153 6.32 -18.47 6.88
C HIS A 153 5.98 -18.83 5.43
N ASP A 154 6.84 -18.40 4.52
CA ASP A 154 6.69 -18.57 3.07
C ASP A 154 5.28 -18.14 2.59
N LEU A 155 4.79 -17.05 3.15
CA LEU A 155 3.49 -16.50 2.80
C LEU A 155 3.51 -15.92 1.38
N ASP A 156 2.41 -16.13 0.66
CA ASP A 156 2.18 -15.53 -0.65
C ASP A 156 1.82 -14.04 -0.53
N ALA A 157 1.04 -13.69 0.49
CA ALA A 157 0.67 -12.31 0.75
C ALA A 157 0.41 -12.05 2.25
N VAL A 158 0.69 -10.83 2.68
CA VAL A 158 0.26 -10.28 3.97
C VAL A 158 -0.59 -9.04 3.69
N PHE A 159 -1.74 -8.95 4.34
CA PHE A 159 -2.69 -7.84 4.21
C PHE A 159 -2.69 -6.99 5.46
N ILE A 160 -2.76 -5.68 5.29
CA ILE A 160 -3.16 -4.72 6.32
C ILE A 160 -4.14 -3.75 5.68
N VAL A 161 -5.40 -3.78 6.14
CA VAL A 161 -6.50 -3.09 5.49
C VAL A 161 -7.19 -2.15 6.46
N LEU A 162 -7.10 -0.84 6.19
CA LEU A 162 -7.67 0.23 7.01
C LEU A 162 -7.22 0.17 8.47
N LEU A 163 -5.92 -0.10 8.68
CA LEU A 163 -5.37 -0.29 10.03
C LEU A 163 -3.94 0.23 10.21
N TYR A 164 -3.16 0.40 9.15
CA TYR A 164 -1.76 0.81 9.31
C TYR A 164 -1.64 2.13 10.09
N HIS A 165 -2.51 3.11 9.81
CA HIS A 165 -2.58 4.36 10.56
C HIS A 165 -2.83 4.14 12.06
N ASP A 166 -3.63 3.15 12.44
CA ASP A 166 -3.93 2.84 13.85
C ASP A 166 -2.70 2.39 14.63
N THR A 167 -1.73 1.76 13.97
CA THR A 167 -0.47 1.34 14.60
C THR A 167 0.33 2.52 15.17
N VAL A 168 0.10 3.74 14.66
CA VAL A 168 0.76 4.97 15.13
C VAL A 168 0.29 5.33 16.53
N TRP A 169 -1.04 5.46 16.73
CA TRP A 169 -1.57 5.82 18.06
C TRP A 169 -1.47 4.66 19.06
N MET A 170 -1.46 3.41 18.57
CA MET A 170 -1.15 2.23 19.39
C MET A 170 0.33 2.15 19.77
N LYS A 171 1.19 3.07 19.27
CA LYS A 171 2.63 3.14 19.56
C LYS A 171 3.38 1.86 19.17
N VAL A 172 2.97 1.22 18.10
CA VAL A 172 3.64 0.03 17.55
C VAL A 172 5.01 0.42 17.00
N ASP A 173 6.02 -0.40 17.21
CA ASP A 173 7.29 -0.33 16.47
C ASP A 173 7.05 -0.83 15.02
N ARG A 174 6.58 0.09 14.14
CA ARG A 174 6.24 -0.24 12.76
C ARG A 174 7.45 -0.73 11.95
N SER A 175 8.66 -0.35 12.36
CA SER A 175 9.88 -0.87 11.75
C SER A 175 10.06 -2.36 12.04
N LYS A 176 9.77 -2.81 13.29
CA LYS A 176 9.75 -4.24 13.63
C LYS A 176 8.61 -4.95 12.93
N MET A 177 7.39 -4.39 12.94
CA MET A 177 6.24 -4.95 12.26
C MET A 177 6.53 -5.21 10.78
N ASN A 178 6.99 -4.18 10.05
CA ASN A 178 7.28 -4.31 8.62
C ASN A 178 8.41 -5.32 8.33
N ARG A 179 9.44 -5.39 9.19
CA ARG A 179 10.49 -6.42 9.08
C ARG A 179 9.96 -7.82 9.33
N ALA A 180 9.06 -8.01 10.31
CA ALA A 180 8.44 -9.31 10.57
C ALA A 180 7.60 -9.76 9.37
N VAL A 181 6.83 -8.86 8.77
CA VAL A 181 6.09 -9.12 7.51
C VAL A 181 7.07 -9.50 6.39
N PHE A 182 8.16 -8.74 6.23
CA PHE A 182 9.18 -9.03 5.22
C PHE A 182 9.79 -10.44 5.39
N GLN A 183 10.07 -10.83 6.62
CA GLN A 183 10.64 -12.16 6.93
C GLN A 183 9.64 -13.28 6.63
N ALA A 184 8.37 -13.09 6.98
CA ALA A 184 7.32 -14.09 6.79
C ALA A 184 6.94 -14.35 5.32
N LEU A 185 7.11 -13.35 4.45
CA LEU A 185 6.82 -13.49 3.02
C LEU A 185 7.91 -14.28 2.29
N ARG A 186 7.49 -15.13 1.34
CA ARG A 186 8.42 -15.71 0.37
C ARG A 186 9.00 -14.65 -0.58
N PRO A 187 10.14 -14.90 -1.26
CA PRO A 187 10.56 -14.04 -2.36
C PRO A 187 9.47 -13.90 -3.41
N GLY A 188 9.19 -12.67 -3.86
CA GLY A 188 8.06 -12.34 -4.73
C GLY A 188 6.69 -12.31 -4.03
N GLY A 189 6.63 -12.55 -2.71
CA GLY A 189 5.41 -12.40 -1.91
C GLY A 189 5.01 -10.94 -1.78
N ILE A 190 3.72 -10.70 -1.54
CA ILE A 190 3.08 -9.38 -1.59
C ILE A 190 2.76 -8.87 -0.18
N TYR A 191 3.09 -7.61 0.10
CA TYR A 191 2.51 -6.86 1.21
C TYR A 191 1.42 -5.95 0.64
N ALA A 192 0.16 -6.29 0.92
CA ALA A 192 -1.06 -5.66 0.43
C ALA A 192 -1.55 -4.62 1.44
N VAL A 193 -1.57 -3.35 1.07
CA VAL A 193 -1.90 -2.25 1.97
C VAL A 193 -3.02 -1.40 1.41
N VAL A 194 -4.04 -1.16 2.23
CA VAL A 194 -5.11 -0.22 1.95
C VAL A 194 -5.27 0.68 3.16
N ASP A 195 -5.24 2.01 2.97
CA ASP A 195 -5.45 2.90 4.12
C ASP A 195 -6.05 4.26 3.75
N HIS A 196 -6.53 4.99 4.77
CA HIS A 196 -7.13 6.30 4.68
C HIS A 196 -6.09 7.38 4.42
N SER A 197 -6.29 8.15 3.34
CA SER A 197 -5.33 9.15 2.87
C SER A 197 -5.46 10.46 3.66
N ALA A 198 -4.37 10.90 4.29
CA ALA A 198 -4.20 12.25 4.78
C ALA A 198 -3.76 13.21 3.65
N PRO A 199 -3.89 14.53 3.80
CA PRO A 199 -3.32 15.50 2.87
C PRO A 199 -1.81 15.35 2.71
N PRO A 200 -1.22 15.71 1.55
CA PRO A 200 0.21 15.77 1.37
C PRO A 200 0.90 16.68 2.40
N GLY A 201 1.97 16.19 3.03
CA GLY A 201 2.72 16.91 4.06
C GLY A 201 2.19 16.72 5.48
N ALA A 202 1.08 16.02 5.68
CA ALA A 202 0.52 15.73 7.01
C ALA A 202 1.35 14.69 7.79
N GLY A 203 2.12 13.85 7.11
CA GLY A 203 2.90 12.81 7.77
C GLY A 203 2.04 11.91 8.65
N LEU A 204 2.24 11.99 9.96
CA LEU A 204 1.50 11.26 11.00
C LEU A 204 0.55 12.14 11.83
N ASP A 205 0.48 13.45 11.56
CA ASP A 205 -0.21 14.42 12.43
C ASP A 205 -1.73 14.18 12.48
N ASP A 206 -2.31 13.71 11.39
CA ASP A 206 -3.75 13.48 11.25
C ASP A 206 -4.23 12.12 11.79
N VAL A 207 -3.32 11.26 12.24
CA VAL A 207 -3.68 9.91 12.66
C VAL A 207 -4.65 9.90 13.84
N GLN A 208 -4.38 10.68 14.89
CA GLN A 208 -5.22 10.70 16.09
C GLN A 208 -6.48 11.54 15.92
N THR A 209 -6.42 12.56 15.09
CA THR A 209 -7.51 13.55 14.93
C THR A 209 -8.46 13.19 13.80
N LEU A 210 -7.93 12.77 12.65
CA LEU A 210 -8.70 12.50 11.43
C LEU A 210 -8.72 11.02 11.02
N HIS A 211 -7.95 10.16 11.72
CA HIS A 211 -7.89 8.73 11.43
C HIS A 211 -7.36 8.45 10.01
N ARG A 212 -6.27 9.17 9.64
CA ARG A 212 -5.67 9.18 8.31
C ARG A 212 -4.15 9.21 8.41
N ILE A 213 -3.47 8.64 7.42
CA ILE A 213 -2.01 8.67 7.30
C ILE A 213 -1.60 9.19 5.93
N GLU A 214 -0.49 9.95 5.86
CA GLU A 214 0.05 10.36 4.57
C GLU A 214 0.61 9.15 3.82
N GLU A 215 0.16 8.96 2.58
CA GLU A 215 0.57 7.86 1.72
C GLU A 215 2.10 7.78 1.54
N LYS A 216 2.75 8.95 1.33
CA LYS A 216 4.22 9.03 1.18
C LYS A 216 4.95 8.52 2.41
N THR A 217 4.48 8.88 3.59
CA THR A 217 5.06 8.45 4.87
C THR A 217 4.96 6.94 5.03
N LEU A 218 3.78 6.36 4.76
CA LEU A 218 3.58 4.92 4.80
C LEU A 218 4.47 4.18 3.78
N LYS A 219 4.54 4.67 2.54
CA LYS A 219 5.43 4.09 1.51
C LYS A 219 6.88 4.04 1.99
N GLN A 220 7.39 5.14 2.53
CA GLN A 220 8.77 5.22 3.03
C GLN A 220 9.04 4.23 4.16
N GLU A 221 8.12 4.07 5.13
CA GLU A 221 8.29 3.12 6.23
C GLU A 221 8.34 1.66 5.75
N ILE A 222 7.52 1.30 4.77
CA ILE A 222 7.50 -0.06 4.20
C ILE A 222 8.74 -0.32 3.33
N GLU A 223 9.14 0.64 2.50
CA GLU A 223 10.34 0.53 1.65
C GLU A 223 11.63 0.44 2.49
N GLN A 224 11.67 1.09 3.67
CA GLN A 224 12.79 0.96 4.61
C GLN A 224 12.97 -0.47 5.13
N ALA A 225 11.91 -1.26 5.20
CA ALA A 225 11.99 -2.67 5.56
C ALA A 225 12.53 -3.58 4.44
N GLY A 226 12.71 -3.03 3.22
CA GLY A 226 13.30 -3.72 2.06
C GLY A 226 12.29 -4.07 0.97
N PHE A 227 11.04 -3.69 1.12
CA PHE A 227 10.03 -3.87 0.08
C PHE A 227 10.22 -2.91 -1.10
N GLU A 228 9.70 -3.32 -2.27
CA GLU A 228 9.60 -2.47 -3.45
C GLU A 228 8.14 -2.25 -3.81
N LEU A 229 7.76 -1.01 -4.14
CA LEU A 229 6.41 -0.70 -4.62
C LEU A 229 6.22 -1.32 -6.01
N ALA A 230 5.30 -2.28 -6.14
CA ALA A 230 5.04 -3.03 -7.37
C ALA A 230 3.76 -2.58 -8.09
N GLY A 231 2.89 -1.82 -7.43
CA GLY A 231 1.68 -1.30 -8.07
C GLY A 231 0.81 -0.51 -7.12
N GLU A 232 -0.03 0.32 -7.72
CA GLU A 232 -1.03 1.15 -7.05
C GLU A 232 -2.36 1.00 -7.80
N ALA A 233 -3.49 1.17 -7.10
CA ALA A 233 -4.80 1.19 -7.71
C ALA A 233 -5.64 2.37 -7.19
N ASP A 234 -6.55 2.84 -8.00
CA ASP A 234 -7.33 4.06 -7.78
C ASP A 234 -8.82 3.80 -7.47
N PHE A 235 -9.25 2.54 -7.42
CA PHE A 235 -10.66 2.20 -7.21
C PHE A 235 -11.23 2.63 -5.84
N LEU A 236 -10.39 3.03 -4.89
CA LEU A 236 -10.78 3.62 -3.60
C LEU A 236 -10.43 5.10 -3.49
N ARG A 237 -9.94 5.73 -4.58
CA ARG A 237 -9.70 7.17 -4.58
C ARG A 237 -11.01 7.93 -4.64
N ASN A 238 -11.11 9.00 -3.87
CA ASN A 238 -12.23 9.91 -3.89
C ASN A 238 -11.76 11.36 -3.91
N ALA A 239 -11.75 11.96 -5.10
CA ALA A 239 -11.33 13.35 -5.28
C ALA A 239 -12.26 14.38 -4.59
N ALA A 240 -13.48 13.98 -4.22
CA ALA A 240 -14.41 14.82 -3.49
C ALA A 240 -14.20 14.81 -1.96
N ASP A 241 -13.33 13.92 -1.46
CA ASP A 241 -13.00 13.89 -0.03
C ASP A 241 -12.07 15.05 0.32
N THR A 242 -12.54 15.94 1.18
CA THR A 242 -11.78 17.11 1.67
C THR A 242 -10.65 16.73 2.63
N ARG A 243 -10.68 15.49 3.17
CA ARG A 243 -9.72 14.92 4.12
C ARG A 243 -9.55 15.70 5.43
N ASP A 244 -10.56 16.50 5.79
CA ASP A 244 -10.60 17.37 6.98
C ASP A 244 -11.57 16.86 8.06
N TRP A 245 -12.06 15.64 7.93
CA TRP A 245 -12.99 15.01 8.85
C TRP A 245 -12.48 13.63 9.33
N ASN A 246 -12.93 13.23 10.52
CA ASN A 246 -12.50 12.01 11.17
C ASN A 246 -13.21 10.79 10.56
N ASP A 247 -12.44 9.86 9.97
CA ASP A 247 -12.95 8.66 9.28
C ASP A 247 -13.04 7.42 10.19
N SER A 248 -12.85 7.56 11.50
CA SER A 248 -13.07 6.43 12.40
C SER A 248 -14.50 5.88 12.29
N PRO A 249 -14.73 4.58 12.50
CA PRO A 249 -16.05 3.97 12.34
C PRO A 249 -17.17 4.64 13.16
N THR A 250 -16.82 5.29 14.27
CA THR A 250 -17.77 5.97 15.16
C THR A 250 -18.00 7.43 14.79
N ALA A 251 -17.00 8.12 14.22
CA ALA A 251 -17.09 9.55 13.92
C ALA A 251 -17.54 9.85 12.49
N ALA A 252 -17.28 8.92 11.55
CA ALA A 252 -17.57 9.12 10.13
C ALA A 252 -19.08 9.28 9.81
N GLY A 253 -19.97 8.68 10.63
CA GLY A 253 -21.42 8.77 10.42
C GLY A 253 -21.80 8.33 9.00
N GLU A 254 -22.60 9.18 8.31
CA GLU A 254 -23.05 8.93 6.94
C GLU A 254 -21.91 8.97 5.89
N ARG A 255 -20.75 9.56 6.23
CA ARG A 255 -19.56 9.59 5.36
C ARG A 255 -18.77 8.29 5.40
N ARG A 256 -19.15 7.32 6.25
CA ARG A 256 -18.43 6.07 6.37
C ARG A 256 -18.28 5.37 5.00
N GLY A 257 -17.03 5.01 4.65
CA GLY A 257 -16.72 4.37 3.37
C GLY A 257 -16.55 5.32 2.18
N THR A 258 -16.61 6.64 2.39
CA THR A 258 -16.44 7.64 1.31
C THR A 258 -15.11 8.39 1.37
N SER A 259 -14.25 8.12 2.35
CA SER A 259 -12.92 8.72 2.42
C SER A 259 -12.07 8.36 1.19
N ASP A 260 -11.15 9.27 0.85
CA ASP A 260 -10.07 8.95 -0.09
C ASP A 260 -9.12 7.94 0.55
N ARG A 261 -8.83 6.87 -0.18
CA ARG A 261 -7.95 5.79 0.28
C ARG A 261 -6.99 5.39 -0.82
N PHE A 262 -5.77 5.07 -0.42
CA PHE A 262 -4.79 4.49 -1.32
C PHE A 262 -4.78 2.96 -1.22
N VAL A 263 -4.44 2.33 -2.33
CA VAL A 263 -4.29 0.87 -2.46
C VAL A 263 -2.91 0.59 -3.02
N LEU A 264 -2.04 -0.02 -2.22
CA LEU A 264 -0.63 -0.19 -2.53
C LEU A 264 -0.23 -1.67 -2.49
N LYS A 265 0.45 -2.12 -3.52
CA LYS A 265 1.04 -3.45 -3.62
C LYS A 265 2.55 -3.33 -3.52
N PHE A 266 3.12 -3.82 -2.42
CA PHE A 266 4.56 -3.99 -2.31
C PHE A 266 4.95 -5.43 -2.54
N VAL A 267 6.17 -5.65 -3.01
CA VAL A 267 6.73 -6.99 -3.23
C VAL A 267 8.03 -7.16 -2.45
N LYS A 268 8.24 -8.36 -1.91
CA LYS A 268 9.55 -8.76 -1.41
C LYS A 268 10.44 -9.14 -2.58
N PRO A 269 11.54 -8.41 -2.87
CA PRO A 269 12.41 -8.71 -4.01
C PRO A 269 13.02 -10.11 -3.94
N SER A 270 13.21 -10.73 -5.10
CA SER A 270 13.93 -12.00 -5.20
C SER A 270 15.42 -11.77 -4.90
N GLY A 271 15.97 -12.43 -3.86
CA GLY A 271 17.37 -12.28 -3.46
C GLY A 271 17.65 -11.17 -2.43
N ALA A 272 16.64 -10.51 -1.90
CA ALA A 272 16.83 -9.51 -0.86
C ALA A 272 17.03 -10.15 0.52
N ASN A 273 18.14 -9.79 1.19
CA ASN A 273 18.26 -9.93 2.62
C ASN A 273 17.60 -8.72 3.31
N PRO A 274 16.98 -8.89 4.50
CA PRO A 274 16.42 -7.76 5.23
C PRO A 274 17.51 -6.72 5.48
N LYS A 275 17.21 -5.44 5.18
CA LYS A 275 18.12 -4.34 5.51
C LYS A 275 18.35 -4.30 7.03
N PRO A 276 19.61 -4.15 7.49
CA PRO A 276 19.87 -3.92 8.92
C PRO A 276 19.17 -2.63 9.37
N PRO A 277 18.79 -2.53 10.66
CA PRO A 277 18.19 -1.32 11.19
C PRO A 277 19.09 -0.12 10.94
N ALA A 278 18.53 1.00 10.52
CA ALA A 278 19.23 2.28 10.53
C ALA A 278 19.51 2.66 12.00
N HIS A 279 20.78 2.88 12.32
CA HIS A 279 21.26 3.28 13.65
C HIS A 279 20.91 4.74 13.94
#